data_b87335b909f71c0f4c35b29a13814750
#
_entry.id   b87335b909f71c0f4c35b29a13814750
#
_cell.length_a   1.000
_cell.length_b   1.000
_cell.length_c   1.000
_cell.angle_alpha   90.00
_cell.angle_beta   90.00
_cell.angle_gamma   90.00
#
_symmetry.space_group_name_H-M   'P 1'
#
loop_
_entity.id
_entity.type
_entity.pdbx_description
1 polymer ?
#
loop_
_entity_poly.entity_id
_entity_poly.type
_entity_poly.pdbx_seq_one_letter_code
_entity_poly.pdbx_strand_id
1 'polypeptide(L)'
;MINYTTAAEAAKLIKSNDSVYIQGSVSIPEVLVKAMADRGHELRGVKVYSAFAIGREEAPYCKPEYKDSFLVYSLFVSNSVRNWIAQGYGQAIPAFLGEIPGLFRKGIIPIDVALLNCSRPNADGYCSFGTSADLAVSAAECAKVVIAPVSYTHLTLPT
;
A
#
# COMPACT_ATOMS: atom_id res chain seq x y z
N MET A 1 5.98 11.49 -16.34
CA MET A 1 5.84 12.88 -15.82
C MET A 1 5.36 12.78 -14.38
N ILE A 2 6.04 13.44 -13.42
CA ILE A 2 5.64 13.43 -12.01
C ILE A 2 4.61 14.55 -11.82
N ASN A 3 3.42 14.21 -11.31
CA ASN A 3 2.38 15.17 -10.97
C ASN A 3 2.30 15.33 -9.46
N TYR A 4 2.44 16.55 -8.98
CA TYR A 4 2.27 16.87 -7.55
C TYR A 4 0.82 17.28 -7.29
N THR A 5 0.21 16.63 -6.28
CA THR A 5 -1.19 16.89 -5.91
C THR A 5 -1.41 16.58 -4.43
N THR A 6 -2.62 16.79 -3.91
CA THR A 6 -2.98 16.40 -2.55
C THR A 6 -3.23 14.89 -2.45
N ALA A 7 -3.13 14.34 -1.23
CA ALA A 7 -3.44 12.93 -1.01
C ALA A 7 -4.89 12.57 -1.39
N ALA A 8 -5.83 13.48 -1.12
CA ALA A 8 -7.23 13.29 -1.48
C ALA A 8 -7.45 13.23 -2.99
N GLU A 9 -6.79 14.11 -3.76
CA GLU A 9 -6.85 14.08 -5.23
C GLU A 9 -6.15 12.85 -5.80
N ALA A 10 -4.97 12.49 -5.27
CA ALA A 10 -4.26 11.30 -5.70
C ALA A 10 -5.06 10.02 -5.43
N ALA A 11 -5.75 9.94 -4.29
CA ALA A 11 -6.60 8.80 -3.96
C ALA A 11 -7.78 8.60 -4.95
N LYS A 12 -8.19 9.63 -5.71
CA LYS A 12 -9.22 9.51 -6.75
C LYS A 12 -8.80 8.63 -7.93
N LEU A 13 -7.50 8.37 -8.08
CA LEU A 13 -6.98 7.43 -9.07
C LEU A 13 -7.35 5.97 -8.74
N ILE A 14 -7.65 5.67 -7.47
CA ILE A 14 -8.12 4.34 -7.04
C ILE A 14 -9.59 4.20 -7.43
N LYS A 15 -9.90 3.13 -8.13
CA LYS A 15 -11.25 2.80 -8.61
C LYS A 15 -11.79 1.55 -7.95
N SER A 16 -13.09 1.35 -8.00
CA SER A 16 -13.71 0.09 -7.58
C SER A 16 -13.12 -1.09 -8.36
N ASN A 17 -12.91 -2.20 -7.65
CA ASN A 17 -12.29 -3.44 -8.13
C ASN A 17 -10.78 -3.37 -8.41
N ASP A 18 -10.11 -2.25 -8.19
CA ASP A 18 -8.65 -2.15 -8.30
C ASP A 18 -7.97 -3.05 -7.26
N SER A 19 -6.78 -3.51 -7.61
CA SER A 19 -5.83 -4.17 -6.72
C SER A 19 -4.81 -3.13 -6.24
N VAL A 20 -4.85 -2.83 -4.96
CA VAL A 20 -4.01 -1.80 -4.33
C VAL A 20 -2.97 -2.45 -3.42
N TYR A 21 -1.70 -2.23 -3.70
CA TYR A 21 -0.62 -2.59 -2.78
C TYR A 21 -0.29 -1.42 -1.86
N ILE A 22 -0.16 -1.69 -0.57
CA ILE A 22 0.26 -0.72 0.45
C ILE A 22 1.63 -1.13 1.00
N GLN A 23 2.61 -0.24 0.89
CA GLN A 23 3.94 -0.45 1.47
C GLN A 23 3.83 -0.67 2.98
N GLY A 24 4.59 -1.64 3.48
CA GLY A 24 4.54 -2.09 4.86
C GLY A 24 5.61 -1.48 5.76
N SER A 25 5.80 -2.13 6.92
CA SER A 25 6.77 -1.80 7.95
C SER A 25 6.60 -0.38 8.49
N VAL A 26 7.68 0.34 8.69
CA VAL A 26 7.69 1.75 9.14
C VAL A 26 7.47 2.76 8.00
N SER A 27 7.38 2.28 6.76
CA SER A 27 7.21 3.11 5.56
C SER A 27 5.77 3.17 5.06
N ILE A 28 4.78 2.86 5.88
CA ILE A 28 3.37 2.94 5.52
C ILE A 28 3.04 4.38 5.10
N PRO A 29 2.48 4.60 3.89
CA PRO A 29 2.09 5.92 3.43
C PRO A 29 0.76 6.36 4.06
N GLU A 30 0.77 6.66 5.36
CA GLU A 30 -0.41 6.86 6.20
C GLU A 30 -1.43 7.84 5.64
N VAL A 31 -0.94 8.96 5.09
CA VAL A 31 -1.80 10.00 4.52
C VAL A 31 -2.59 9.47 3.33
N LEU A 32 -1.97 8.64 2.48
CA LEU A 32 -2.64 8.02 1.33
C LEU A 32 -3.59 6.91 1.76
N VAL A 33 -3.18 6.09 2.74
CA VAL A 33 -4.04 5.02 3.28
C VAL A 33 -5.30 5.61 3.91
N LYS A 34 -5.16 6.73 4.64
CA LYS A 34 -6.31 7.45 5.17
C LYS A 34 -7.18 8.02 4.05
N ALA A 35 -6.59 8.69 3.06
CA ALA A 35 -7.33 9.27 1.94
C ALA A 35 -8.07 8.21 1.11
N MET A 36 -7.51 7.00 0.94
CA MET A 36 -8.21 5.87 0.35
C MET A 36 -9.38 5.41 1.21
N ALA A 37 -9.16 5.23 2.52
CA ALA A 37 -10.20 4.78 3.45
C ALA A 37 -11.38 5.77 3.57
N ASP A 38 -11.10 7.08 3.54
CA ASP A 38 -12.12 8.14 3.56
C ASP A 38 -13.10 8.03 2.37
N ARG A 39 -12.70 7.34 1.29
CA ARG A 39 -13.53 7.04 0.12
C ARG A 39 -14.28 5.70 0.19
N GLY A 40 -14.28 5.05 1.36
CA GLY A 40 -14.90 3.74 1.54
C GLY A 40 -16.38 3.68 1.18
N HIS A 41 -17.12 4.79 1.28
CA HIS A 41 -18.52 4.85 0.86
C HIS A 41 -18.71 4.89 -0.67
N GLU A 42 -17.70 5.34 -1.42
CA GLU A 42 -17.73 5.45 -2.88
C GLU A 42 -17.20 4.19 -3.58
N LEU A 43 -16.20 3.54 -2.96
CA LEU A 43 -15.47 2.41 -3.53
C LEU A 43 -16.17 1.09 -3.24
N ARG A 44 -15.99 0.10 -4.14
CA ARG A 44 -16.45 -1.27 -3.95
C ARG A 44 -15.42 -2.26 -4.48
N GLY A 45 -15.22 -3.35 -3.73
CA GLY A 45 -14.40 -4.48 -4.17
C GLY A 45 -12.92 -4.19 -4.36
N VAL A 46 -12.38 -3.12 -3.76
CA VAL A 46 -10.96 -2.80 -3.83
C VAL A 46 -10.17 -3.85 -3.06
N LYS A 47 -9.29 -4.55 -3.74
CA LYS A 47 -8.42 -5.58 -3.16
C LYS A 47 -7.19 -4.92 -2.56
N VAL A 48 -7.07 -4.96 -1.24
CA VAL A 48 -5.95 -4.34 -0.52
C VAL A 48 -4.93 -5.40 -0.15
N TYR A 49 -3.73 -5.31 -0.75
CA TYR A 49 -2.59 -6.17 -0.46
C TYR A 49 -1.60 -5.43 0.43
N SER A 50 -1.27 -6.01 1.57
CA SER A 50 -0.27 -5.46 2.49
C SER A 50 0.53 -6.58 3.15
N ALA A 51 1.80 -6.30 3.44
CA ALA A 51 2.61 -7.05 4.39
C ALA A 51 2.83 -6.14 5.59
N PHE A 52 3.21 -6.62 6.72
CA PHE A 52 3.59 -5.88 7.92
C PHE A 52 3.07 -4.43 8.03
N ALA A 53 2.16 -4.16 8.94
CA ALA A 53 1.84 -2.81 9.39
C ALA A 53 2.32 -2.66 10.85
N ILE A 54 3.45 -2.00 11.06
CA ILE A 54 4.05 -1.81 12.40
C ILE A 54 3.47 -0.54 13.04
N GLY A 55 3.11 -0.62 14.31
CA GLY A 55 2.73 0.53 15.14
C GLY A 55 1.28 0.97 15.02
N ARG A 56 0.39 0.17 14.41
CA ARG A 56 -1.05 0.46 14.33
C ARG A 56 -1.88 -0.59 15.05
N GLU A 57 -2.92 -0.15 15.75
CA GLU A 57 -3.90 -1.03 16.35
C GLU A 57 -4.80 -1.65 15.28
N GLU A 58 -5.35 -0.82 14.37
CA GLU A 58 -6.22 -1.26 13.29
C GLU A 58 -6.07 -0.39 12.03
N ALA A 59 -6.16 -1.01 10.86
CA ALA A 59 -6.06 -0.29 9.60
C ALA A 59 -7.33 0.53 9.33
N PRO A 60 -7.24 1.78 8.85
CA PRO A 60 -8.39 2.67 8.72
C PRO A 60 -9.45 2.19 7.70
N TYR A 61 -9.10 1.25 6.82
CA TYR A 61 -10.02 0.60 5.88
C TYR A 61 -10.66 -0.67 6.45
N CYS A 62 -10.23 -1.16 7.64
CA CYS A 62 -10.82 -2.31 8.33
C CYS A 62 -11.96 -1.86 9.25
N LYS A 63 -13.07 -1.45 8.66
CA LYS A 63 -14.26 -1.01 9.39
C LYS A 63 -15.49 -1.76 8.89
N PRO A 64 -16.47 -2.10 9.78
CA PRO A 64 -17.66 -2.83 9.39
C PRO A 64 -18.44 -2.19 8.22
N GLU A 65 -18.51 -0.86 8.18
CA GLU A 65 -19.16 -0.10 7.11
C GLU A 65 -18.43 -0.20 5.76
N TYR A 66 -17.16 -0.64 5.75
CA TYR A 66 -16.33 -0.77 4.54
C TYR A 66 -16.09 -2.21 4.09
N LYS A 67 -16.80 -3.18 4.69
CA LYS A 67 -16.59 -4.62 4.41
C LYS A 67 -16.75 -5.00 2.92
N ASP A 68 -17.61 -4.30 2.18
CA ASP A 68 -17.84 -4.51 0.76
C ASP A 68 -16.98 -3.59 -0.12
N SER A 69 -16.33 -2.61 0.50
CA SER A 69 -15.48 -1.63 -0.18
C SER A 69 -14.04 -2.10 -0.30
N PHE A 70 -13.50 -2.68 0.78
CA PHE A 70 -12.11 -3.12 0.86
C PHE A 70 -12.01 -4.60 1.21
N LEU A 71 -11.54 -5.39 0.26
CA LEU A 71 -11.25 -6.82 0.42
C LEU A 71 -9.79 -6.97 0.82
N VAL A 72 -9.53 -7.30 2.08
CA VAL A 72 -8.17 -7.34 2.65
C VAL A 72 -7.50 -8.66 2.36
N TYR A 73 -6.35 -8.62 1.70
CA TYR A 73 -5.47 -9.74 1.43
C TYR A 73 -4.11 -9.50 2.10
N SER A 74 -3.87 -10.15 3.21
CA SER A 74 -2.64 -9.98 3.98
C SER A 74 -1.56 -10.96 3.53
N LEU A 75 -0.44 -10.43 3.06
CA LEU A 75 0.76 -11.20 2.70
C LEU A 75 1.57 -11.58 3.95
N PHE A 76 1.31 -10.91 5.06
CA PHE A 76 1.77 -11.23 6.40
C PHE A 76 0.80 -10.62 7.42
N VAL A 77 0.17 -11.47 8.24
CA VAL A 77 -0.89 -11.04 9.17
C VAL A 77 -0.30 -10.25 10.34
N SER A 78 -0.33 -8.93 10.23
CA SER A 78 0.05 -7.98 11.28
C SER A 78 -1.11 -7.66 12.22
N ASN A 79 -0.82 -7.03 13.35
CA ASN A 79 -1.85 -6.64 14.32
C ASN A 79 -2.95 -5.76 13.70
N SER A 80 -2.60 -4.90 12.75
CA SER A 80 -3.52 -3.96 12.13
C SER A 80 -4.67 -4.58 11.32
N VAL A 81 -4.53 -5.85 10.92
CA VAL A 81 -5.56 -6.57 10.11
C VAL A 81 -5.98 -7.90 10.75
N ARG A 82 -5.32 -8.31 11.84
CA ARG A 82 -5.55 -9.62 12.47
C ARG A 82 -7.00 -9.84 12.88
N ASN A 83 -7.58 -8.88 13.60
CA ASN A 83 -8.96 -8.98 14.06
C ASN A 83 -9.94 -9.00 12.88
N TRP A 84 -9.67 -8.23 11.84
CA TRP A 84 -10.46 -8.18 10.63
C TRP A 84 -10.50 -9.52 9.90
N ILE A 85 -9.33 -10.16 9.77
CA ILE A 85 -9.20 -11.50 9.18
C ILE A 85 -9.87 -12.55 10.07
N ALA A 86 -9.70 -12.49 11.40
CA ALA A 86 -10.33 -13.42 12.34
C ALA A 86 -11.87 -13.36 12.31
N GLN A 87 -12.45 -12.21 11.97
CA GLN A 87 -13.89 -12.03 11.79
C GLN A 87 -14.39 -12.49 10.40
N GLY A 88 -13.50 -12.96 9.52
CA GLY A 88 -13.85 -13.43 8.18
C GLY A 88 -13.96 -12.35 7.11
N TYR A 89 -13.57 -11.11 7.42
CA TYR A 89 -13.61 -9.97 6.48
C TYR A 89 -12.32 -9.77 5.67
N GLY A 90 -11.34 -10.65 5.83
CA GLY A 90 -10.09 -10.62 5.09
C GLY A 90 -9.52 -12.02 4.94
N GLN A 91 -8.46 -12.14 4.17
CA GLN A 91 -7.76 -13.40 3.91
C GLN A 91 -6.26 -13.25 4.11
N ALA A 92 -5.61 -14.30 4.62
CA ALA A 92 -4.17 -14.43 4.61
C ALA A 92 -3.73 -15.17 3.35
N ILE A 93 -2.70 -14.66 2.68
CA ILE A 93 -2.08 -15.36 1.56
C ILE A 93 -0.81 -16.04 2.08
N PRO A 94 -0.79 -17.38 2.16
CA PRO A 94 0.39 -18.11 2.60
C PRO A 94 1.46 -18.08 1.50
N ALA A 95 2.49 -17.27 1.69
CA ALA A 95 3.63 -17.18 0.79
C ALA A 95 4.89 -16.83 1.58
N PHE A 96 6.04 -17.33 1.16
CA PHE A 96 7.31 -16.86 1.70
C PHE A 96 7.61 -15.44 1.19
N LEU A 97 8.15 -14.60 2.07
CA LEU A 97 8.42 -13.20 1.74
C LEU A 97 9.25 -13.04 0.43
N GLY A 98 10.24 -13.91 0.24
CA GLY A 98 11.07 -13.90 -0.97
C GLY A 98 10.34 -14.33 -2.26
N GLU A 99 9.17 -14.95 -2.17
CA GLU A 99 8.39 -15.39 -3.34
C GLU A 99 7.40 -14.31 -3.82
N ILE A 100 6.97 -13.42 -2.91
CA ILE A 100 5.95 -12.42 -3.21
C ILE A 100 6.33 -11.51 -4.40
N PRO A 101 7.57 -11.02 -4.55
CA PRO A 101 7.97 -10.27 -5.74
C PRO A 101 7.73 -11.03 -7.05
N GLY A 102 7.91 -12.36 -7.01
CA GLY A 102 7.62 -13.24 -8.15
C GLY A 102 6.11 -13.34 -8.46
N LEU A 103 5.26 -13.31 -7.44
CA LEU A 103 3.80 -13.31 -7.62
C LEU A 103 3.32 -12.01 -8.29
N PHE A 104 3.92 -10.86 -7.95
CA PHE A 104 3.63 -9.58 -8.61
C PHE A 104 4.08 -9.59 -10.07
N ARG A 105 5.36 -9.95 -10.34
CA ARG A 105 5.93 -9.95 -11.70
C ARG A 105 5.26 -10.94 -12.65
N LYS A 106 4.76 -12.06 -12.13
CA LYS A 106 3.99 -13.05 -12.91
C LYS A 106 2.51 -12.67 -13.08
N GLY A 107 2.05 -11.57 -12.47
CA GLY A 107 0.67 -11.13 -12.51
C GLY A 107 -0.31 -12.05 -11.75
N ILE A 108 0.19 -12.96 -10.91
CA ILE A 108 -0.66 -13.82 -10.04
C ILE A 108 -1.37 -12.94 -9.01
N ILE A 109 -0.64 -11.96 -8.46
CA ILE A 109 -1.21 -10.86 -7.70
C ILE A 109 -1.03 -9.59 -8.55
N PRO A 110 -2.06 -9.17 -9.29
CA PRO A 110 -1.99 -7.96 -10.09
C PRO A 110 -1.96 -6.72 -9.17
N ILE A 111 -1.25 -5.67 -9.59
CA ILE A 111 -1.21 -4.40 -8.87
C ILE A 111 -1.66 -3.30 -9.83
N ASP A 112 -2.85 -2.75 -9.60
CA ASP A 112 -3.33 -1.59 -10.35
C ASP A 112 -2.73 -0.31 -9.78
N VAL A 113 -2.71 -0.18 -8.44
CA VAL A 113 -2.17 1.00 -7.75
C VAL A 113 -1.20 0.56 -6.65
N ALA A 114 -0.03 1.16 -6.60
CA ALA A 114 0.90 1.01 -5.48
C ALA A 114 0.95 2.30 -4.65
N LEU A 115 0.59 2.20 -3.37
CA LEU A 115 0.74 3.26 -2.38
C LEU A 115 2.07 3.07 -1.66
N LEU A 116 3.03 3.93 -1.97
CA LEU A 116 4.41 3.82 -1.50
C LEU A 116 4.82 5.10 -0.77
N ASN A 117 5.82 5.01 0.09
CA ASN A 117 6.49 6.15 0.69
C ASN A 117 7.88 6.30 0.08
N CYS A 118 8.26 7.49 -0.35
CA CYS A 118 9.55 7.72 -0.95
C CYS A 118 10.14 9.08 -0.58
N SER A 119 11.45 9.23 -0.81
CA SER A 119 12.14 10.52 -0.73
C SER A 119 11.71 11.43 -1.88
N ARG A 120 12.09 12.71 -1.81
CA ARG A 120 12.07 13.57 -2.99
C ARG A 120 13.00 13.02 -4.07
N PRO A 121 12.66 13.22 -5.35
CA PRO A 121 13.59 12.93 -6.43
C PRO A 121 14.90 13.73 -6.25
N ASN A 122 16.03 13.07 -6.49
CA ASN A 122 17.31 13.73 -6.61
C ASN A 122 17.43 14.47 -7.95
N ALA A 123 18.59 15.08 -8.24
CA ALA A 123 18.84 15.81 -9.49
C ALA A 123 18.65 14.94 -10.75
N ASP A 124 18.86 13.65 -10.64
CA ASP A 124 18.71 12.67 -11.73
C ASP A 124 17.30 12.06 -11.81
N GLY A 125 16.38 12.47 -10.91
CA GLY A 125 15.00 12.01 -10.86
C GLY A 125 14.78 10.72 -10.06
N TYR A 126 15.79 10.18 -9.37
CA TYR A 126 15.66 8.97 -8.55
C TYR A 126 15.11 9.28 -7.17
N CYS A 127 14.22 8.38 -6.70
CA CYS A 127 13.66 8.38 -5.35
C CYS A 127 14.17 7.18 -4.55
N SER A 128 14.29 7.33 -3.23
CA SER A 128 14.56 6.21 -2.32
C SER A 128 13.28 5.78 -1.62
N PHE A 129 13.08 4.47 -1.45
CA PHE A 129 12.01 3.91 -0.62
C PHE A 129 12.30 3.98 0.89
N GLY A 130 13.44 4.54 1.26
CA GLY A 130 13.84 4.69 2.66
C GLY A 130 14.21 3.36 3.31
N THR A 131 13.71 3.14 4.54
CA THR A 131 14.11 2.02 5.40
C THR A 131 13.44 0.69 5.08
N SER A 132 12.36 0.67 4.33
CA SER A 132 11.55 -0.53 4.08
C SER A 132 11.26 -0.69 2.59
N ALA A 133 12.31 -1.05 1.84
CA ALA A 133 12.22 -1.25 0.39
C ALA A 133 11.56 -2.59 0.01
N ASP A 134 11.69 -3.60 0.87
CA ASP A 134 11.19 -5.00 0.77
C ASP A 134 10.40 -5.32 -0.53
N LEU A 135 9.06 -5.29 -0.47
CA LEU A 135 8.18 -5.55 -1.61
C LEU A 135 7.91 -4.30 -2.46
N ALA A 136 8.30 -3.10 -2.00
CA ALA A 136 7.95 -1.84 -2.63
C ALA A 136 8.53 -1.71 -4.05
N VAL A 137 9.75 -2.18 -4.26
CA VAL A 137 10.40 -2.17 -5.57
C VAL A 137 9.58 -2.96 -6.58
N SER A 138 9.28 -4.22 -6.27
CA SER A 138 8.52 -5.08 -7.18
C SER A 138 7.07 -4.61 -7.38
N ALA A 139 6.45 -4.04 -6.35
CA ALA A 139 5.13 -3.44 -6.47
C ALA A 139 5.15 -2.21 -7.38
N ALA A 140 6.17 -1.34 -7.27
CA ALA A 140 6.34 -0.17 -8.14
C ALA A 140 6.57 -0.58 -9.61
N GLU A 141 7.37 -1.63 -9.84
CA GLU A 141 7.64 -2.15 -11.19
C GLU A 141 6.38 -2.72 -11.87
N CYS A 142 5.47 -3.30 -11.09
CA CYS A 142 4.29 -4.01 -11.61
C CYS A 142 3.02 -3.16 -11.61
N ALA A 143 2.98 -2.07 -10.85
CA ALA A 143 1.80 -1.23 -10.73
C ALA A 143 1.53 -0.42 -12.00
N LYS A 144 0.25 -0.27 -12.37
CA LYS A 144 -0.18 0.65 -13.44
C LYS A 144 -0.02 2.11 -13.00
N VAL A 145 -0.23 2.39 -11.71
CA VAL A 145 -0.11 3.72 -11.11
C VAL A 145 0.65 3.62 -9.79
N VAL A 146 1.64 4.46 -9.61
CA VAL A 146 2.35 4.61 -8.33
C VAL A 146 1.98 5.95 -7.71
N ILE A 147 1.52 5.94 -6.48
CA ILE A 147 1.18 7.14 -5.69
C ILE A 147 2.08 7.14 -4.46
N ALA A 148 2.83 8.21 -4.25
CA ALA A 148 3.74 8.32 -3.12
C ALA A 148 3.68 9.70 -2.47
N PRO A 149 3.49 9.80 -1.14
CA PRO A 149 3.80 11.03 -0.43
C PRO A 149 5.32 11.22 -0.44
N VAL A 150 5.74 12.45 -0.64
CA VAL A 150 7.15 12.80 -0.60
C VAL A 150 7.52 13.14 0.83
N SER A 151 8.34 12.30 1.47
CA SER A 151 8.84 12.55 2.82
C SER A 151 9.79 13.75 2.84
N TYR A 152 9.61 14.62 3.85
CA TYR A 152 10.51 15.75 4.11
C TYR A 152 11.70 15.34 5.01
N THR A 153 11.70 14.16 5.58
CA THR A 153 12.81 13.65 6.37
C THR A 153 13.92 13.15 5.45
N HIS A 154 14.98 13.95 5.34
CA HIS A 154 16.22 13.52 4.74
C HIS A 154 16.88 12.49 5.67
N LEU A 155 16.86 11.23 5.30
CA LEU A 155 17.83 10.28 5.81
C LEU A 155 19.14 10.53 5.06
N THR A 156 19.94 11.46 5.55
CA THR A 156 21.36 11.46 5.23
C THR A 156 21.98 10.31 6.00
N LEU A 157 22.21 9.20 5.33
CA LEU A 157 23.11 8.19 5.89
C LEU A 157 24.50 8.83 5.91
N PRO A 158 25.19 8.80 7.07
CA PRO A 158 26.60 9.17 7.09
C PRO A 158 27.36 8.21 6.19
N THR A 159 28.08 8.77 5.23
CA THR A 159 29.06 8.04 4.39
C THR A 159 30.23 7.60 5.26
#